data_bff5b35bae222713eb2bf6410010cda2
#
_entry.id   bff5b35bae222713eb2bf6410010cda2
#
_cell.length_a   1.000
_cell.length_b   1.000
_cell.length_c   1.000
_cell.angle_alpha   90.00
_cell.angle_beta   90.00
_cell.angle_gamma   90.00
#
_symmetry.space_group_name_H-M   'P 1'
#
loop_
_entity.id
_entity.type
_entity.pdbx_description
1 polymer ?
#
loop_
_entity_poly.entity_id
_entity_poly.type
_entity_poly.pdbx_seq_one_letter_code
_entity_poly.pdbx_strand_id
1 'polypeptide(L)'
;MPSPLIDALTTRHGFATVTEDSVDAFARANGKTVLFFAGDDERLVESSDVAVILPELLKAFPELAPALVDKRAERPLQLRYRFNAFPALVFLTGGFYLGAISRVLSWQDYLREIRAILARSPSEPPPYQFPERCAPSNGAGRAAGEFE
;
A
#
# COMPACT_ATOMS: atom_id res chain seq x y z
N MET A 1 14.33 16.72 -2.01
CA MET A 1 14.93 15.93 -0.91
C MET A 1 13.89 15.00 -0.31
N PRO A 2 14.24 13.78 0.03
CA PRO A 2 13.29 12.91 0.73
C PRO A 2 12.93 13.47 2.09
N SER A 3 11.76 13.12 2.56
CA SER A 3 11.30 13.52 3.88
C SER A 3 12.17 12.86 4.96
N PRO A 4 12.59 13.61 5.99
CA PRO A 4 13.32 12.99 7.11
C PRO A 4 12.51 11.88 7.80
N LEU A 5 11.18 12.01 7.82
CA LEU A 5 10.33 10.99 8.43
C LEU A 5 10.32 9.70 7.60
N ILE A 6 10.33 9.82 6.28
CA ILE A 6 10.43 8.66 5.41
C ILE A 6 11.80 8.01 5.55
N ASP A 7 12.88 8.82 5.56
CA ASP A 7 14.22 8.28 5.73
C ASP A 7 14.38 7.54 7.06
N ALA A 8 13.71 8.01 8.10
CA ALA A 8 13.81 7.37 9.41
C ALA A 8 13.30 5.94 9.40
N LEU A 9 12.40 5.60 8.47
CA LEU A 9 11.91 4.22 8.38
C LEU A 9 13.04 3.24 8.10
N THR A 10 13.97 3.61 7.23
CA THR A 10 15.11 2.73 6.94
C THR A 10 16.24 2.91 7.94
N THR A 11 16.55 4.15 8.34
CA THR A 11 17.71 4.40 9.18
C THR A 11 17.48 4.10 10.67
N ARG A 12 16.27 4.35 11.16
CA ARG A 12 15.96 4.18 12.58
C ARG A 12 15.12 2.95 12.86
N HIS A 13 14.21 2.60 11.93
CA HIS A 13 13.30 1.48 12.16
C HIS A 13 13.67 0.23 11.39
N GLY A 14 14.73 0.28 10.60
CA GLY A 14 15.28 -0.90 9.94
C GLY A 14 14.44 -1.47 8.81
N PHE A 15 13.58 -0.65 8.19
CA PHE A 15 12.81 -1.10 7.05
C PHE A 15 13.73 -1.46 5.89
N ALA A 16 13.45 -2.59 5.24
CA ALA A 16 14.11 -2.90 3.98
C ALA A 16 13.60 -1.99 2.89
N THR A 17 14.41 -1.77 1.87
CA THR A 17 13.98 -1.05 0.68
C THR A 17 13.86 -2.07 -0.45
N VAL A 18 12.72 -2.11 -1.11
CA VAL A 18 12.49 -3.07 -2.19
C VAL A 18 12.31 -2.37 -3.52
N THR A 19 12.71 -3.06 -4.58
CA THR A 19 12.55 -2.61 -5.96
C THR A 19 11.61 -3.54 -6.68
N GLU A 20 11.32 -3.24 -7.94
CA GLU A 20 10.49 -4.13 -8.75
C GLU A 20 11.10 -5.54 -8.83
N ASP A 21 12.43 -5.61 -8.86
CA ASP A 21 13.12 -6.90 -8.98
C ASP A 21 13.23 -7.66 -7.66
N SER A 22 13.22 -6.96 -6.52
CA SER A 22 13.49 -7.60 -5.23
C SER A 22 12.23 -7.84 -4.40
N VAL A 23 11.10 -7.25 -4.78
CA VAL A 23 9.91 -7.29 -3.94
C VAL A 23 9.39 -8.72 -3.74
N ASP A 24 9.41 -9.53 -4.79
CA ASP A 24 8.88 -10.89 -4.69
C ASP A 24 9.73 -11.76 -3.79
N ALA A 25 11.06 -11.65 -3.90
CA ALA A 25 11.95 -12.42 -3.04
C ALA A 25 11.80 -11.99 -1.58
N PHE A 26 11.69 -10.68 -1.34
CA PHE A 26 11.48 -10.18 0.01
C PHE A 26 10.17 -10.72 0.59
N ALA A 27 9.10 -10.65 -0.18
CA ALA A 27 7.78 -11.07 0.29
C ALA A 27 7.75 -12.57 0.57
N ARG A 28 8.35 -13.38 -0.30
CA ARG A 28 8.38 -14.81 -0.08
C ARG A 28 9.21 -15.21 1.14
N ALA A 29 10.29 -14.48 1.39
CA ALA A 29 11.17 -14.77 2.51
C ALA A 29 10.56 -14.40 3.86
N ASN A 30 9.62 -13.48 3.89
CA ASN A 30 9.13 -12.91 5.15
C ASN A 30 7.68 -13.28 5.49
N GLY A 31 7.01 -14.05 4.67
CA GLY A 31 5.63 -14.43 4.92
C GLY A 31 4.67 -13.27 4.71
N LYS A 32 4.14 -12.70 5.80
CA LYS A 32 3.24 -11.55 5.69
C LYS A 32 4.04 -10.26 5.66
N THR A 33 3.80 -9.45 4.65
CA THR A 33 4.56 -8.22 4.45
C THR A 33 3.64 -7.05 4.21
N VAL A 34 4.14 -5.85 4.54
CA VAL A 34 3.49 -4.59 4.19
C VAL A 34 4.48 -3.73 3.43
N LEU A 35 4.07 -3.26 2.26
CA LEU A 35 4.87 -2.41 1.40
C LEU A 35 4.35 -0.98 1.51
N PHE A 36 5.24 -0.03 1.81
CA PHE A 36 4.86 1.37 1.92
C PHE A 36 5.27 2.11 0.65
N PHE A 37 4.29 2.69 -0.01
CA PHE A 37 4.45 3.51 -1.21
C PHE A 37 4.25 4.96 -0.80
N ALA A 38 5.33 5.70 -0.63
CA ALA A 38 5.24 7.07 -0.13
C ALA A 38 4.75 8.05 -1.19
N GLY A 39 4.99 7.79 -2.45
CA GLY A 39 4.67 8.73 -3.50
C GLY A 39 5.60 9.91 -3.47
N ASP A 40 5.12 11.07 -3.85
CA ASP A 40 5.90 12.30 -3.82
C ASP A 40 5.84 12.89 -2.42
N ASP A 41 6.77 12.46 -1.58
CA ASP A 41 6.79 12.81 -0.17
C ASP A 41 7.12 14.27 0.09
N GLU A 42 7.61 15.00 -0.92
CA GLU A 42 7.82 16.44 -0.78
C GLU A 42 6.53 17.22 -0.99
N ARG A 43 5.55 16.62 -1.63
CA ARG A 43 4.27 17.29 -1.94
C ARG A 43 3.11 16.73 -1.14
N LEU A 44 3.23 15.51 -0.61
CA LEU A 44 2.13 14.85 0.08
C LEU A 44 2.39 14.83 1.57
N VAL A 45 1.69 15.69 2.30
CA VAL A 45 1.77 15.70 3.76
C VAL A 45 1.37 14.34 4.33
N GLU A 46 0.38 13.70 3.71
CA GLU A 46 -0.10 12.40 4.16
C GLU A 46 0.98 11.33 4.17
N SER A 47 1.98 11.42 3.28
CA SER A 47 3.07 10.44 3.28
C SER A 47 3.86 10.50 4.57
N SER A 48 4.10 11.70 5.09
CA SER A 48 4.76 11.86 6.38
C SER A 48 3.89 11.36 7.52
N ASP A 49 2.58 11.59 7.45
CA ASP A 49 1.66 11.10 8.48
C ASP A 49 1.69 9.58 8.55
N VAL A 50 1.67 8.90 7.41
CA VAL A 50 1.75 7.43 7.39
C VAL A 50 3.11 6.96 7.90
N ALA A 51 4.19 7.66 7.55
CA ALA A 51 5.53 7.29 8.01
C ALA A 51 5.64 7.35 9.52
N VAL A 52 4.94 8.28 10.17
CA VAL A 52 4.96 8.38 11.63
C VAL A 52 4.16 7.25 12.27
N ILE A 53 3.00 6.93 11.71
CA ILE A 53 2.10 5.96 12.33
C ILE A 53 2.50 4.51 12.03
N LEU A 54 3.18 4.27 10.92
CA LEU A 54 3.47 2.90 10.47
C LEU A 54 4.28 2.09 11.48
N PRO A 55 5.36 2.62 12.09
CA PRO A 55 6.07 1.83 13.11
C PRO A 55 5.18 1.44 14.28
N GLU A 56 4.22 2.30 14.66
CA GLU A 56 3.30 1.95 15.73
C GLU A 56 2.31 0.87 15.31
N LEU A 57 1.86 0.91 14.05
CA LEU A 57 1.00 -0.15 13.52
C LEU A 57 1.72 -1.49 13.54
N LEU A 58 3.02 -1.50 13.25
CA LEU A 58 3.79 -2.74 13.26
C LEU A 58 3.91 -3.34 14.64
N LYS A 59 3.86 -2.54 15.68
CA LYS A 59 3.83 -3.06 17.04
C LYS A 59 2.53 -3.82 17.32
N ALA A 60 1.43 -3.37 16.70
CA ALA A 60 0.14 -4.05 16.85
C ALA A 60 0.05 -5.30 15.98
N PHE A 61 0.86 -5.38 14.93
CA PHE A 61 0.84 -6.51 14.00
C PHE A 61 2.27 -7.03 13.80
N PRO A 62 2.84 -7.68 14.83
CA PRO A 62 4.25 -8.08 14.78
C PRO A 62 4.58 -9.12 13.72
N GLU A 63 3.56 -9.77 13.15
CA GLU A 63 3.79 -10.73 12.07
C GLU A 63 4.14 -10.07 10.74
N LEU A 64 3.92 -8.75 10.62
CA LEU A 64 4.19 -8.05 9.36
C LEU A 64 5.65 -7.65 9.25
N ALA A 65 6.26 -7.96 8.10
CA ALA A 65 7.59 -7.49 7.76
C ALA A 65 7.45 -6.27 6.86
N PRO A 66 7.97 -5.11 7.26
CA PRO A 66 7.77 -3.89 6.50
C PRO A 66 8.86 -3.67 5.47
N ALA A 67 8.49 -3.02 4.36
CA ALA A 67 9.46 -2.57 3.38
C ALA A 67 9.02 -1.23 2.80
N LEU A 68 9.99 -0.37 2.55
CA LEU A 68 9.78 0.87 1.83
C LEU A 68 10.04 0.61 0.36
N VAL A 69 9.11 1.02 -0.50
CA VAL A 69 9.27 0.80 -1.93
C VAL A 69 10.13 1.93 -2.50
N ASP A 70 11.16 1.55 -3.26
CA ASP A 70 12.02 2.52 -3.93
C ASP A 70 11.20 3.37 -4.89
N LYS A 71 11.54 4.65 -4.99
CA LYS A 71 10.77 5.59 -5.81
C LYS A 71 10.62 5.12 -7.25
N ARG A 72 11.67 4.55 -7.81
CA ARG A 72 11.65 4.10 -9.19
C ARG A 72 10.77 2.90 -9.41
N ALA A 73 10.49 2.16 -8.33
CA ALA A 73 9.63 0.98 -8.41
C ALA A 73 8.16 1.31 -8.15
N GLU A 74 7.85 2.53 -7.71
CA GLU A 74 6.48 2.85 -7.28
C GLU A 74 5.47 2.70 -8.41
N ARG A 75 5.76 3.25 -9.59
CA ARG A 75 4.79 3.18 -10.68
C ARG A 75 4.61 1.76 -11.22
N PRO A 76 5.67 1.00 -11.51
CA PRO A 76 5.46 -0.38 -11.95
C PRO A 76 4.68 -1.22 -10.94
N LEU A 77 4.98 -1.05 -9.65
CA LEU A 77 4.29 -1.82 -8.63
C LEU A 77 2.87 -1.32 -8.37
N GLN A 78 2.63 -0.03 -8.55
CA GLN A 78 1.26 0.48 -8.51
C GLN A 78 0.40 -0.20 -9.56
N LEU A 79 0.93 -0.36 -10.77
CA LEU A 79 0.20 -1.04 -11.84
C LEU A 79 -0.03 -2.51 -11.52
N ARG A 80 0.97 -3.15 -10.89
CA ARG A 80 0.84 -4.56 -10.51
C ARG A 80 -0.24 -4.77 -9.46
N TYR A 81 -0.25 -3.92 -8.41
CA TYR A 81 -1.17 -4.09 -7.28
C TYR A 81 -2.44 -3.28 -7.41
N ARG A 82 -2.52 -2.41 -8.41
CA ARG A 82 -3.76 -1.73 -8.84
C ARG A 82 -4.39 -0.86 -7.77
N PHE A 83 -3.57 -0.10 -7.06
CA PHE A 83 -4.12 0.90 -6.14
C PHE A 83 -4.11 2.28 -6.80
N ASN A 84 -5.00 3.17 -6.33
CA ASN A 84 -5.31 4.41 -7.02
C ASN A 84 -4.48 5.61 -6.61
N ALA A 85 -3.99 5.65 -5.39
CA ALA A 85 -3.44 6.89 -4.84
C ALA A 85 -2.30 6.60 -3.89
N PHE A 86 -1.46 7.60 -3.69
CA PHE A 86 -0.40 7.59 -2.71
C PHE A 86 -0.78 8.52 -1.55
N PRO A 87 -0.32 8.27 -0.34
CA PRO A 87 0.48 7.12 0.06
C PRO A 87 -0.37 5.84 0.11
N ALA A 88 0.28 4.69 -0.01
CA ALA A 88 -0.42 3.42 0.01
C ALA A 88 0.34 2.38 0.80
N LEU A 89 -0.41 1.49 1.44
CA LEU A 89 0.13 0.30 2.09
C LEU A 89 -0.44 -0.91 1.35
N VAL A 90 0.43 -1.79 0.88
CA VAL A 90 0.02 -3.03 0.20
C VAL A 90 0.42 -4.21 1.06
N PHE A 91 -0.50 -5.12 1.28
CA PHE A 91 -0.30 -6.27 2.16
C PHE A 91 -0.22 -7.55 1.35
N LEU A 92 0.80 -8.35 1.63
CA LEU A 92 1.06 -9.60 0.91
C LEU A 92 1.25 -10.74 1.89
N THR A 93 0.96 -11.96 1.45
CA THR A 93 1.32 -13.17 2.19
C THR A 93 2.03 -14.11 1.22
N GLY A 94 3.29 -14.45 1.53
CA GLY A 94 4.09 -15.31 0.67
C GLY A 94 4.25 -14.77 -0.74
N GLY A 95 4.14 -13.46 -0.92
CA GLY A 95 4.20 -12.82 -2.22
C GLY A 95 2.84 -12.65 -2.89
N PHE A 96 1.77 -13.20 -2.31
CA PHE A 96 0.44 -13.09 -2.88
C PHE A 96 -0.32 -11.91 -2.28
N TYR A 97 -1.12 -11.27 -3.10
CA TYR A 97 -1.84 -10.06 -2.72
C TYR A 97 -2.95 -10.35 -1.71
N LEU A 98 -3.02 -9.55 -0.64
CA LEU A 98 -4.11 -9.60 0.34
C LEU A 98 -5.01 -8.37 0.28
N GLY A 99 -4.44 -7.20 0.13
CA GLY A 99 -5.22 -5.98 0.08
C GLY A 99 -4.35 -4.75 0.10
N ALA A 100 -4.95 -3.59 -0.01
CA ALA A 100 -4.23 -2.33 -0.02
C ALA A 100 -5.06 -1.25 0.68
N ILE A 101 -4.37 -0.31 1.31
CA ILE A 101 -4.97 0.88 1.88
C ILE A 101 -4.27 2.07 1.22
N SER A 102 -5.01 2.85 0.43
CA SER A 102 -4.42 3.94 -0.34
C SER A 102 -4.95 5.30 0.13
N ARG A 103 -5.17 5.44 1.42
CA ARG A 103 -5.62 6.70 2.03
C ARG A 103 -5.16 6.72 3.48
N VAL A 104 -5.19 7.91 4.08
CA VAL A 104 -4.85 8.05 5.50
C VAL A 104 -6.12 7.79 6.31
N LEU A 105 -5.98 6.94 7.32
CA LEU A 105 -7.10 6.55 8.18
C LEU A 105 -6.80 6.97 9.62
N SER A 106 -7.84 6.97 10.45
CA SER A 106 -7.65 7.06 11.89
C SER A 106 -6.98 5.79 12.40
N TRP A 107 -6.40 5.87 13.61
CA TRP A 107 -5.75 4.69 14.21
C TRP A 107 -6.70 3.50 14.27
N GLN A 108 -7.92 3.73 14.74
CA GLN A 108 -8.89 2.65 14.88
C GLN A 108 -9.27 2.04 13.54
N ASP A 109 -9.40 2.88 12.52
CA ASP A 109 -9.74 2.39 11.20
C ASP A 109 -8.59 1.58 10.59
N TYR A 110 -7.33 2.01 10.81
CA TYR A 110 -6.19 1.20 10.38
C TYR A 110 -6.21 -0.18 11.04
N LEU A 111 -6.45 -0.23 12.35
CA LEU A 111 -6.47 -1.52 13.05
C LEU A 111 -7.55 -2.43 12.48
N ARG A 112 -8.73 -1.88 12.23
CA ARG A 112 -9.85 -2.65 11.70
C ARG A 112 -9.56 -3.14 10.28
N GLU A 113 -9.09 -2.24 9.42
CA GLU A 113 -8.82 -2.58 8.03
C GLU A 113 -7.69 -3.59 7.90
N ILE A 114 -6.63 -3.41 8.65
CA ILE A 114 -5.49 -4.33 8.58
C ILE A 114 -5.89 -5.71 9.07
N ARG A 115 -6.66 -5.79 10.17
CA ARG A 115 -7.15 -7.10 10.63
C ARG A 115 -7.98 -7.80 9.58
N ALA A 116 -8.86 -7.06 8.92
CA ALA A 116 -9.70 -7.63 7.87
C ALA A 116 -8.86 -8.10 6.69
N ILE A 117 -7.87 -7.32 6.29
CA ILE A 117 -6.99 -7.68 5.18
C ILE A 117 -6.18 -8.93 5.51
N LEU A 118 -5.62 -9.00 6.72
CA LEU A 118 -4.79 -10.14 7.11
C LEU A 118 -5.60 -11.43 7.28
N ALA A 119 -6.91 -11.30 7.46
CA ALA A 119 -7.79 -12.46 7.58
C ALA A 119 -8.24 -13.01 6.22
N ARG A 120 -7.96 -12.27 5.14
CA ARG A 120 -8.39 -12.70 3.80
C ARG A 120 -7.52 -13.81 3.26
N SER A 121 -8.09 -14.55 2.31
CA SER A 121 -7.30 -15.46 1.49
C SER A 121 -6.62 -14.66 0.39
N PRO A 122 -5.44 -15.10 -0.07
CA PRO A 122 -4.78 -14.41 -1.18
C PRO A 122 -5.67 -14.38 -2.43
N SER A 123 -5.61 -13.29 -3.15
CA SER A 123 -6.41 -13.10 -4.35
C SER A 123 -5.65 -12.19 -5.31
N GLU A 124 -6.19 -12.03 -6.51
CA GLU A 124 -5.63 -11.06 -7.43
C GLU A 124 -6.07 -9.66 -7.02
N PRO A 125 -5.24 -8.64 -7.28
CA PRO A 125 -5.67 -7.28 -7.04
C PRO A 125 -6.93 -6.97 -7.85
N PRO A 126 -7.82 -6.11 -7.30
CA PRO A 126 -9.02 -5.75 -8.06
C PRO A 126 -8.65 -4.97 -9.31
N PRO A 127 -9.53 -4.90 -10.31
CA PRO A 127 -9.25 -4.10 -11.49
C PRO A 127 -8.95 -2.67 -11.13
N TYR A 128 -8.02 -2.05 -11.87
CA TYR A 128 -7.66 -0.66 -11.62
C TYR A 128 -8.89 0.23 -11.84
N GLN A 129 -9.12 1.14 -10.91
CA GLN A 129 -10.26 2.05 -11.00
C GLN A 129 -9.75 3.48 -11.15
N PHE A 130 -10.28 4.16 -12.13
CA PHE A 130 -9.95 5.56 -12.34
C PHE A 130 -10.59 6.42 -11.26
N PRO A 131 -10.03 7.60 -10.99
CA PRO A 131 -10.65 8.51 -10.04
C PRO A 131 -12.11 8.80 -10.40
N GLU A 132 -12.90 9.07 -9.38
CA GLU A 132 -14.34 9.25 -9.53
C GLU A 132 -14.72 10.25 -10.61
N ARG A 133 -14.01 11.37 -10.67
CA ARG A 133 -14.33 12.42 -11.61
C ARG A 133 -14.16 12.02 -13.07
N CYS A 134 -13.49 10.90 -13.31
CA CYS A 134 -13.26 10.40 -14.65
C CYS A 134 -14.27 9.32 -15.02
N ALA A 135 -15.10 8.89 -14.09
CA ALA A 135 -16.08 7.86 -14.36
C ALA A 135 -17.23 8.44 -15.20
N PRO A 136 -17.79 7.66 -16.17
CA PRO A 136 -19.02 8.08 -16.84
C PRO A 136 -20.15 8.07 -15.83
N SER A 137 -21.01 8.98 -15.97
CA SER A 137 -22.13 9.01 -15.04
C SER A 137 -23.09 7.88 -15.30
N ASN A 138 -22.95 7.30 -15.51
CA ASN A 138 -23.53 6.60 -15.72
C ASN A 138 -23.84 6.02 -15.51
N GLY A 139 -24.08 5.95 -15.62
CA GLY A 139 -24.50 5.57 -15.62
C GLY A 139 -24.35 4.80 -15.57
N ALA A 140 -24.40 4.66 -15.84
CA ALA A 140 -24.50 4.25 -15.91
C ALA A 140 -24.17 3.45 -15.69
N GLY A 141 -24.20 3.25 -15.87
CA GLY A 141 -24.26 3.01 -15.75
C GLY A 141 -24.01 2.11 -15.52
N ARG A 142 -24.32 1.86 -15.72
CA ARG A 142 -24.38 1.47 -15.72
C ARG A 142 -24.21 0.78 -15.78
N ALA A 143 -24.40 0.59 -16.06
CA ALA A 143 -24.46 0.36 -16.47
C ALA A 143 -24.19 -0.38 -16.53
N ALA A 144 -24.38 -0.62 -16.71
CA ALA A 144 -24.32 -0.80 -17.07
C ALA A 144 -24.03 -1.50 -17.13
N GLY A 145 -24.08 -1.69 -17.17
CA GLY A 145 -24.13 -1.70 -17.47
C GLY A 145 -23.67 -2.26 -17.68
N GLU A 146 -23.86 -2.30 -17.84
CA GLU A 146 -23.68 -2.26 -18.26
C GLU A 146 -22.95 -2.66 -18.46
N PHE A 147 -23.11 -2.98 -18.47
CA PHE A 147 -22.65 -2.97 -18.81
C PHE A 147 -22.40 -3.44 -18.68
N GLU A 148 -22.54 -3.49 -18.69
CA GLU A 148 -22.55 -3.48 -18.73
C GLU A 148 -22.37 -3.66 -18.80
#